data_9adc2585a059be9e1c1add4b709c3d6a
#
_entry.id   9adc2585a059be9e1c1add4b709c3d6a
#
_cell.length_a   1.000
_cell.length_b   1.000
_cell.length_c   1.000
_cell.angle_alpha   90.00
_cell.angle_beta   90.00
_cell.angle_gamma   90.00
#
_symmetry.space_group_name_H-M   'P 1'
#
loop_
_entity.id
_entity.type
_entity.pdbx_description
1 polymer ?
#
loop_
_entity_poly.entity_id
_entity_poly.type
_entity_poly.pdbx_seq_one_letter_code
_entity_poly.pdbx_strand_id
1 'polypeptide(L)'
;MNKIAQKMLQHKKGIVALFAVLAVLCALLSRKVKVDYNMMHYLPKDAPSTIALDVMEEEYSAKTANCRIMIEDAAIPEALALKKQLQQVPGVSEVMWLDDYANVYAPLETLDGVTVESWYKEGNVLFTCYVDEDDLYSHLMDIRAVVGEDAAMSGEAVNTGTATESTTRELKMVMAIALPLVFLILLLTTTSWFEPVLFMATIGVAIVLNMGTNLAFGTISFVTNAAGSVLQLAVSMDYSIILLHSFSRFRASG
;
A
#
# COMPACT_ATOMS: atom_id res chain seq x y z
N MET A 1 18.71 5.91 -43.99
CA MET A 1 17.82 6.24 -42.89
C MET A 1 16.43 5.62 -43.13
N ASN A 2 15.87 4.94 -42.14
CA ASN A 2 14.57 4.26 -42.26
C ASN A 2 13.46 5.30 -42.47
N LYS A 3 12.53 5.10 -43.42
CA LYS A 3 11.40 6.02 -43.71
C LYS A 3 10.60 6.41 -42.45
N ILE A 4 10.57 5.50 -41.45
CA ILE A 4 9.92 5.73 -40.16
C ILE A 4 10.65 6.80 -39.37
N ALA A 5 11.99 6.76 -39.27
CA ALA A 5 12.79 7.74 -38.54
C ALA A 5 12.66 9.16 -39.13
N GLN A 6 12.61 9.26 -40.48
CA GLN A 6 12.40 10.55 -41.14
C GLN A 6 11.00 11.13 -40.83
N LYS A 7 9.96 10.29 -40.81
CA LYS A 7 8.60 10.72 -40.50
C LYS A 7 8.46 11.15 -39.02
N MET A 8 9.14 10.46 -38.12
CA MET A 8 9.20 10.86 -36.71
C MET A 8 9.88 12.22 -36.49
N LEU A 9 10.99 12.47 -37.21
CA LEU A 9 11.70 13.74 -37.13
C LEU A 9 10.87 14.91 -37.70
N GLN A 10 10.07 14.68 -38.75
CA GLN A 10 9.15 15.69 -39.31
C GLN A 10 8.04 16.09 -38.32
N HIS A 11 7.54 15.13 -37.51
CA HIS A 11 6.45 15.35 -36.57
C HIS A 11 6.89 15.47 -35.10
N LYS A 12 8.18 15.75 -34.83
CA LYS A 12 8.76 15.79 -33.48
C LYS A 12 7.95 16.61 -32.46
N LYS A 13 7.45 17.79 -32.86
CA LYS A 13 6.62 18.63 -31.98
C LYS A 13 5.28 17.99 -31.64
N GLY A 14 4.65 17.30 -32.60
CA GLY A 14 3.41 16.57 -32.40
C GLY A 14 3.59 15.36 -31.48
N ILE A 15 4.71 14.63 -31.59
CA ILE A 15 5.03 13.51 -30.72
C ILE A 15 5.24 13.98 -29.28
N VAL A 16 6.01 15.05 -29.07
CA VAL A 16 6.22 15.62 -27.72
C VAL A 16 4.88 16.10 -27.12
N ALA A 17 4.06 16.78 -27.90
CA ALA A 17 2.74 17.21 -27.44
C ALA A 17 1.84 16.02 -27.07
N LEU A 18 1.84 14.94 -27.87
CA LEU A 18 1.10 13.71 -27.57
C LEU A 18 1.53 13.09 -26.25
N PHE A 19 2.85 12.94 -26.02
CA PHE A 19 3.36 12.38 -24.77
C PHE A 19 3.07 13.29 -23.57
N ALA A 20 3.11 14.61 -23.74
CA ALA A 20 2.74 15.56 -22.68
C ALA A 20 1.26 15.42 -22.29
N VAL A 21 0.36 15.33 -23.29
CA VAL A 21 -1.07 15.12 -23.03
C VAL A 21 -1.33 13.77 -22.37
N LEU A 22 -0.68 12.69 -22.86
CA LEU A 22 -0.79 11.38 -22.25
C LEU A 22 -0.26 11.37 -20.80
N ALA A 23 0.85 12.05 -20.53
CA ALA A 23 1.39 12.15 -19.18
C ALA A 23 0.42 12.85 -18.22
N VAL A 24 -0.19 13.97 -18.65
CA VAL A 24 -1.21 14.67 -17.84
C VAL A 24 -2.41 13.76 -17.60
N LEU A 25 -2.90 13.08 -18.63
CA LEU A 25 -4.02 12.16 -18.52
C LEU A 25 -3.69 11.02 -17.55
N CYS A 26 -2.52 10.38 -17.71
CA CYS A 26 -2.07 9.29 -16.84
C CYS A 26 -1.82 9.75 -15.40
N ALA A 27 -1.36 10.98 -15.18
CA ALA A 27 -1.21 11.56 -13.84
C ALA A 27 -2.57 11.74 -13.13
N LEU A 28 -3.64 12.05 -13.88
CA LEU A 28 -4.99 12.11 -13.33
C LEU A 28 -5.56 10.71 -13.08
N LEU A 29 -5.32 9.76 -13.99
CA LEU A 29 -5.81 8.39 -13.90
C LEU A 29 -5.09 7.61 -12.79
N SER A 30 -3.81 7.86 -12.53
CA SER A 30 -3.04 7.19 -11.47
C SER A 30 -3.65 7.35 -10.07
N ARG A 31 -4.38 8.45 -9.83
CA ARG A 31 -5.11 8.68 -8.58
C ARG A 31 -6.29 7.72 -8.35
N LYS A 32 -6.76 7.07 -9.41
CA LYS A 32 -7.89 6.12 -9.38
C LYS A 32 -7.42 4.66 -9.34
N VAL A 33 -6.13 4.42 -9.46
CA VAL A 33 -5.57 3.07 -9.39
C VAL A 33 -5.68 2.59 -7.94
N LYS A 34 -6.39 1.49 -7.74
CA LYS A 34 -6.48 0.83 -6.44
C LYS A 34 -5.28 -0.10 -6.27
N VAL A 35 -4.59 0.04 -5.15
CA VAL A 35 -3.50 -0.86 -4.76
C VAL A 35 -4.05 -1.82 -3.72
N ASP A 36 -3.95 -3.10 -4.00
CA ASP A 36 -4.35 -4.15 -3.09
C ASP A 36 -3.16 -4.60 -2.26
N TYR A 37 -3.31 -4.51 -0.96
CA TYR A 37 -2.29 -4.88 0.02
C TYR A 37 -2.57 -6.23 0.66
N ASN A 38 -3.78 -6.79 0.45
CA ASN A 38 -4.14 -8.09 0.98
C ASN A 38 -3.57 -9.21 0.08
N MET A 39 -2.61 -9.95 0.64
CA MET A 39 -1.98 -11.08 -0.07
C MET A 39 -2.95 -12.25 -0.30
N MET A 40 -4.02 -12.35 0.47
CA MET A 40 -5.02 -13.42 0.34
C MET A 40 -5.78 -13.34 -0.99
N HIS A 41 -5.98 -12.14 -1.54
CA HIS A 41 -6.65 -11.94 -2.83
C HIS A 41 -5.85 -12.51 -4.03
N TYR A 42 -4.56 -12.82 -3.83
CA TYR A 42 -3.70 -13.41 -4.87
C TYR A 42 -3.58 -14.93 -4.74
N LEU A 43 -4.28 -15.55 -3.78
CA LEU A 43 -4.36 -16.99 -3.69
C LEU A 43 -5.19 -17.56 -4.86
N PRO A 44 -4.85 -18.77 -5.35
CA PRO A 44 -5.66 -19.44 -6.36
C PRO A 44 -7.10 -19.61 -5.87
N LYS A 45 -8.08 -19.31 -6.71
CA LYS A 45 -9.50 -19.41 -6.38
C LYS A 45 -9.96 -20.85 -6.08
N ASP A 46 -9.21 -21.84 -6.56
CA ASP A 46 -9.44 -23.26 -6.34
C ASP A 46 -8.71 -23.80 -5.09
N ALA A 47 -7.96 -22.96 -4.38
CA ALA A 47 -7.32 -23.37 -3.14
C ALA A 47 -8.39 -23.68 -2.06
N PRO A 48 -8.26 -24.79 -1.31
CA PRO A 48 -9.23 -25.16 -0.26
C PRO A 48 -9.45 -24.05 0.77
N SER A 49 -8.42 -23.28 1.09
CA SER A 49 -8.51 -22.13 2.00
C SER A 49 -9.36 -21.00 1.44
N THR A 50 -9.23 -20.69 0.13
CA THR A 50 -10.00 -19.64 -0.53
C THR A 50 -11.48 -20.05 -0.60
N ILE A 51 -11.76 -21.30 -1.01
CA ILE A 51 -13.12 -21.84 -1.04
C ILE A 51 -13.76 -21.80 0.36
N ALA A 52 -12.99 -22.15 1.40
CA ALA A 52 -13.51 -22.13 2.77
C ALA A 52 -13.86 -20.71 3.23
N LEU A 53 -13.02 -19.70 2.87
CA LEU A 53 -13.30 -18.30 3.18
C LEU A 53 -14.54 -17.79 2.44
N ASP A 54 -14.66 -18.10 1.14
CA ASP A 54 -15.82 -17.71 0.33
C ASP A 54 -17.12 -18.29 0.91
N VAL A 55 -17.10 -19.57 1.31
CA VAL A 55 -18.25 -20.23 1.97
C VAL A 55 -18.57 -19.58 3.32
N MET A 56 -17.55 -19.23 4.11
CA MET A 56 -17.75 -18.55 5.39
C MET A 56 -18.38 -17.16 5.19
N GLU A 57 -17.96 -16.43 4.19
CA GLU A 57 -18.49 -15.10 3.89
C GLU A 57 -19.91 -15.14 3.33
N GLU A 58 -20.24 -16.14 2.48
CA GLU A 58 -21.58 -16.32 1.91
C GLU A 58 -22.59 -16.86 2.91
N GLU A 59 -22.22 -17.84 3.75
CA GLU A 59 -23.13 -18.53 4.64
C GLU A 59 -23.27 -17.85 6.02
N TYR A 60 -22.19 -17.23 6.49
CA TYR A 60 -22.14 -16.55 7.78
C TYR A 60 -21.94 -15.05 7.54
N SER A 61 -23.01 -14.29 7.53
CA SER A 61 -23.01 -12.83 7.29
C SER A 61 -22.18 -12.00 8.29
N ALA A 62 -21.58 -12.65 9.28
CA ALA A 62 -20.70 -12.02 10.27
C ALA A 62 -19.29 -11.91 9.73
N LYS A 63 -18.74 -10.69 9.74
CA LYS A 63 -17.34 -10.45 9.39
C LYS A 63 -16.43 -11.10 10.43
N THR A 64 -15.46 -11.87 9.95
CA THR A 64 -14.47 -12.49 10.85
C THR A 64 -13.55 -11.43 11.43
N ALA A 65 -13.37 -11.43 12.76
CA ALA A 65 -12.46 -10.51 13.43
C ALA A 65 -11.04 -10.64 12.87
N ASN A 66 -10.49 -9.54 12.38
CA ASN A 66 -9.16 -9.45 11.78
C ASN A 66 -8.17 -8.62 12.61
N CYS A 67 -8.63 -8.06 13.74
CA CYS A 67 -7.82 -7.28 14.66
C CYS A 67 -8.06 -7.73 16.11
N ARG A 68 -6.98 -7.82 16.89
CA ARG A 68 -6.98 -8.06 18.33
C ARG A 68 -6.27 -6.93 19.02
N ILE A 69 -6.84 -6.45 20.13
CA ILE A 69 -6.33 -5.33 20.91
C ILE A 69 -6.22 -5.78 22.35
N MET A 70 -5.03 -5.79 22.91
CA MET A 70 -4.77 -6.09 24.31
C MET A 70 -4.41 -4.81 25.05
N ILE A 71 -5.05 -4.60 26.18
CA ILE A 71 -4.82 -3.47 27.09
C ILE A 71 -4.44 -4.03 28.45
N GLU A 72 -3.32 -3.58 28.97
CA GLU A 72 -2.80 -4.00 30.26
C GLU A 72 -3.43 -3.18 31.39
N ASP A 73 -3.57 -3.79 32.56
CA ASP A 73 -4.02 -3.18 33.82
C ASP A 73 -5.35 -2.38 33.72
N ALA A 74 -6.31 -2.86 32.92
CA ALA A 74 -7.59 -2.19 32.76
C ALA A 74 -8.68 -2.88 33.62
N ALA A 75 -9.42 -2.07 34.38
CA ALA A 75 -10.56 -2.54 35.14
C ALA A 75 -11.77 -2.82 34.24
N ILE A 76 -12.68 -3.72 34.67
CA ILE A 76 -13.90 -4.09 33.92
C ILE A 76 -14.73 -2.87 33.48
N PRO A 77 -15.02 -1.87 34.32
CA PRO A 77 -15.75 -0.67 33.90
C PRO A 77 -15.02 0.13 32.82
N GLU A 78 -13.70 0.18 32.88
CA GLU A 78 -12.87 0.84 31.91
C GLU A 78 -12.87 0.11 30.57
N ALA A 79 -12.77 -1.22 30.59
CA ALA A 79 -12.92 -2.06 29.42
C ALA A 79 -14.26 -1.87 28.69
N LEU A 80 -15.36 -1.80 29.44
CA LEU A 80 -16.70 -1.51 28.90
C LEU A 80 -16.78 -0.11 28.24
N ALA A 81 -16.11 0.89 28.84
CA ALA A 81 -16.05 2.23 28.28
C ALA A 81 -15.24 2.26 26.99
N LEU A 82 -14.08 1.60 26.98
CA LEU A 82 -13.23 1.45 25.79
C LEU A 82 -13.91 0.70 24.66
N LYS A 83 -14.62 -0.38 24.96
CA LYS A 83 -15.46 -1.11 23.97
C LYS A 83 -16.42 -0.17 23.25
N LYS A 84 -17.13 0.68 24.00
CA LYS A 84 -18.05 1.66 23.43
C LYS A 84 -17.36 2.71 22.57
N GLN A 85 -16.15 3.13 22.93
CA GLN A 85 -15.37 4.07 22.14
C GLN A 85 -14.88 3.40 20.87
N LEU A 86 -14.38 2.17 20.93
CA LEU A 86 -13.96 1.39 19.77
C LEU A 86 -15.09 1.18 18.76
N GLN A 87 -16.31 0.93 19.24
CA GLN A 87 -17.50 0.80 18.37
C GLN A 87 -17.86 2.10 17.64
N GLN A 88 -17.34 3.27 18.08
CA GLN A 88 -17.56 4.56 17.42
C GLN A 88 -16.47 4.93 16.44
N VAL A 89 -15.38 4.17 16.39
CA VAL A 89 -14.28 4.41 15.44
C VAL A 89 -14.74 4.06 14.02
N PRO A 90 -14.60 4.97 13.05
CA PRO A 90 -14.94 4.68 11.66
C PRO A 90 -14.19 3.45 11.14
N GLY A 91 -14.88 2.60 10.38
CA GLY A 91 -14.29 1.37 9.83
C GLY A 91 -14.11 0.23 10.84
N VAL A 92 -14.48 0.41 12.11
CA VAL A 92 -14.46 -0.65 13.13
C VAL A 92 -15.86 -1.21 13.35
N SER A 93 -15.96 -2.53 13.35
CA SER A 93 -17.22 -3.25 13.62
C SER A 93 -16.95 -4.54 14.37
N GLU A 94 -18.03 -5.22 14.82
CA GLU A 94 -17.93 -6.52 15.50
C GLU A 94 -16.95 -6.49 16.70
N VAL A 95 -16.99 -5.42 17.50
CA VAL A 95 -16.14 -5.34 18.70
C VAL A 95 -16.68 -6.27 19.78
N MET A 96 -15.95 -7.34 20.05
CA MET A 96 -16.29 -8.38 21.02
C MET A 96 -15.34 -8.38 22.20
N TRP A 97 -15.93 -8.65 23.38
CA TRP A 97 -15.21 -8.84 24.63
C TRP A 97 -16.00 -9.77 25.54
N LEU A 98 -15.54 -9.97 26.78
CA LEU A 98 -16.12 -10.87 27.78
C LEU A 98 -17.62 -10.63 28.01
N ASP A 99 -18.11 -9.39 27.93
CA ASP A 99 -19.53 -9.03 28.15
C ASP A 99 -20.50 -9.60 27.10
N ASP A 100 -19.99 -10.00 25.93
CA ASP A 100 -20.81 -10.66 24.91
C ASP A 100 -21.06 -12.15 25.23
N TYR A 101 -20.24 -12.73 26.10
CA TYR A 101 -20.27 -14.17 26.43
C TYR A 101 -20.69 -14.44 27.87
N ALA A 102 -20.49 -13.50 28.79
CA ALA A 102 -20.74 -13.67 30.20
C ALA A 102 -21.21 -12.37 30.85
N ASN A 103 -21.91 -12.50 31.97
CA ASN A 103 -22.35 -11.34 32.77
C ASN A 103 -21.19 -10.80 33.59
N VAL A 104 -20.49 -9.79 33.08
CA VAL A 104 -19.32 -9.14 33.73
C VAL A 104 -19.63 -8.37 35.01
N TYR A 105 -20.93 -8.22 35.36
CA TYR A 105 -21.34 -7.64 36.63
C TYR A 105 -21.45 -8.69 37.77
N ALA A 106 -21.35 -9.97 37.42
CA ALA A 106 -21.25 -11.05 38.41
C ALA A 106 -19.78 -11.21 38.86
N PRO A 107 -19.55 -11.78 40.08
CA PRO A 107 -18.18 -12.10 40.47
C PRO A 107 -17.51 -13.03 39.47
N LEU A 108 -16.31 -12.70 39.00
CA LEU A 108 -15.61 -13.48 37.95
C LEU A 108 -15.38 -14.94 38.33
N GLU A 109 -15.27 -15.23 39.64
CA GLU A 109 -15.08 -16.59 40.19
C GLU A 109 -16.32 -17.48 39.97
N THR A 110 -17.48 -16.89 39.67
CA THR A 110 -18.72 -17.64 39.40
C THR A 110 -18.95 -17.93 37.91
N LEU A 111 -18.11 -17.35 37.05
CA LEU A 111 -18.16 -17.55 35.61
C LEU A 111 -17.24 -18.68 35.17
N ASP A 112 -17.44 -19.15 33.93
CA ASP A 112 -16.56 -20.16 33.35
C ASP A 112 -15.13 -19.61 33.21
N GLY A 113 -14.21 -20.22 33.94
CA GLY A 113 -12.82 -19.75 34.02
C GLY A 113 -12.11 -19.72 32.65
N VAL A 114 -12.43 -20.68 31.76
CA VAL A 114 -11.84 -20.72 30.40
C VAL A 114 -12.29 -19.53 29.58
N THR A 115 -13.59 -19.20 29.66
CA THR A 115 -14.16 -18.04 28.97
C THR A 115 -13.57 -16.75 29.52
N VAL A 116 -13.49 -16.62 30.86
CA VAL A 116 -12.92 -15.42 31.50
C VAL A 116 -11.45 -15.25 31.07
N GLU A 117 -10.60 -16.26 31.23
CA GLU A 117 -9.18 -16.19 30.89
C GLU A 117 -8.92 -15.89 29.41
N SER A 118 -9.86 -16.21 28.51
CA SER A 118 -9.72 -15.91 27.07
C SER A 118 -9.87 -14.43 26.74
N TRP A 119 -10.58 -13.67 27.60
CA TRP A 119 -10.90 -12.26 27.33
C TRP A 119 -10.37 -11.30 28.40
N TYR A 120 -10.17 -11.80 29.62
CA TYR A 120 -9.72 -11.03 30.75
C TYR A 120 -8.82 -11.87 31.65
N LYS A 121 -7.55 -11.58 31.71
CA LYS A 121 -6.57 -12.32 32.52
C LYS A 121 -5.60 -11.41 33.21
N GLU A 122 -5.49 -11.53 34.56
CA GLU A 122 -4.52 -10.77 35.37
C GLU A 122 -4.60 -9.24 35.17
N GLY A 123 -5.80 -8.70 34.98
CA GLY A 123 -6.01 -7.29 34.67
C GLY A 123 -5.90 -6.91 33.17
N ASN A 124 -5.46 -7.83 32.33
CA ASN A 124 -5.33 -7.60 30.91
C ASN A 124 -6.62 -7.90 30.15
N VAL A 125 -7.04 -6.95 29.34
CA VAL A 125 -8.26 -7.01 28.54
C VAL A 125 -7.90 -7.35 27.10
N LEU A 126 -8.59 -8.31 26.49
CA LEU A 126 -8.43 -8.64 25.09
C LEU A 126 -9.72 -8.37 24.31
N PHE A 127 -9.70 -7.37 23.44
CA PHE A 127 -10.78 -7.14 22.47
C PHE A 127 -10.45 -7.83 21.14
N THR A 128 -11.50 -8.28 20.46
CA THR A 128 -11.42 -8.64 19.04
C THR A 128 -12.39 -7.78 18.25
N CYS A 129 -12.00 -7.34 17.07
CA CYS A 129 -12.87 -6.54 16.21
C CYS A 129 -12.56 -6.81 14.73
N TYR A 130 -13.50 -6.41 13.89
CA TYR A 130 -13.27 -6.31 12.46
C TYR A 130 -12.94 -4.87 12.10
N VAL A 131 -11.86 -4.68 11.36
CA VAL A 131 -11.43 -3.40 10.81
C VAL A 131 -11.57 -3.47 9.30
N ASP A 132 -12.19 -2.44 8.70
CA ASP A 132 -12.41 -2.37 7.26
C ASP A 132 -11.06 -2.26 6.52
N GLU A 133 -10.95 -2.94 5.40
CA GLU A 133 -9.71 -3.00 4.62
C GLU A 133 -9.44 -1.73 3.80
N ASP A 134 -10.47 -0.92 3.53
CA ASP A 134 -10.32 0.37 2.89
C ASP A 134 -9.64 1.36 3.86
N ASP A 135 -8.50 1.94 3.47
CA ASP A 135 -7.70 2.87 4.29
C ASP A 135 -7.30 2.34 5.67
N LEU A 136 -6.96 1.05 5.69
CA LEU A 136 -6.71 0.26 6.89
C LEU A 136 -5.74 0.92 7.89
N TYR A 137 -4.65 1.55 7.38
CA TYR A 137 -3.69 2.23 8.26
C TYR A 137 -4.31 3.42 9.00
N SER A 138 -5.18 4.19 8.36
CA SER A 138 -5.91 5.29 9.01
C SER A 138 -6.79 4.77 10.14
N HIS A 139 -7.57 3.71 9.89
CA HIS A 139 -8.42 3.08 10.90
C HIS A 139 -7.61 2.55 12.09
N LEU A 140 -6.43 1.95 11.83
CA LEU A 140 -5.53 1.49 12.91
C LEU A 140 -4.99 2.66 13.75
N MET A 141 -4.72 3.81 13.14
CA MET A 141 -4.29 5.01 13.86
C MET A 141 -5.43 5.60 14.68
N ASP A 142 -6.66 5.58 14.19
CA ASP A 142 -7.85 6.01 14.94
C ASP A 142 -8.11 5.09 16.13
N ILE A 143 -7.96 3.77 15.95
CA ILE A 143 -8.00 2.80 17.07
C ILE A 143 -6.91 3.13 18.09
N ARG A 144 -5.67 3.38 17.63
CA ARG A 144 -4.53 3.71 18.49
C ARG A 144 -4.78 4.98 19.30
N ALA A 145 -5.43 5.98 18.71
CA ALA A 145 -5.81 7.21 19.41
C ALA A 145 -6.80 6.97 20.56
N VAL A 146 -7.64 5.92 20.46
CA VAL A 146 -8.61 5.55 21.50
C VAL A 146 -7.96 4.71 22.60
N VAL A 147 -7.16 3.70 22.22
CA VAL A 147 -6.63 2.71 23.17
C VAL A 147 -5.27 3.11 23.78
N GLY A 148 -4.59 4.10 23.18
CA GLY A 148 -3.27 4.56 23.61
C GLY A 148 -2.11 3.83 22.92
N GLU A 149 -0.91 4.39 23.08
CA GLU A 149 0.32 3.87 22.47
C GLU A 149 0.80 2.55 23.09
N ASP A 150 0.50 2.35 24.38
CA ASP A 150 0.92 1.17 25.14
C ASP A 150 0.07 -0.08 24.82
N ALA A 151 -1.09 0.08 24.20
CA ALA A 151 -1.94 -1.05 23.83
C ALA A 151 -1.26 -1.93 22.75
N ALA A 152 -1.23 -3.23 22.99
CA ALA A 152 -0.72 -4.17 22.01
C ALA A 152 -1.81 -4.51 20.98
N MET A 153 -1.48 -4.36 19.71
CA MET A 153 -2.39 -4.68 18.60
C MET A 153 -1.80 -5.79 17.73
N SER A 154 -2.62 -6.74 17.32
CA SER A 154 -2.21 -7.86 16.46
C SER A 154 -3.36 -8.32 15.56
N GLY A 155 -3.04 -9.10 14.54
CA GLY A 155 -4.01 -9.63 13.57
C GLY A 155 -3.66 -9.26 12.14
N GLU A 156 -4.44 -9.77 11.21
CA GLU A 156 -4.21 -9.57 9.78
C GLU A 156 -4.31 -8.08 9.39
N ALA A 157 -5.31 -7.39 9.91
CA ALA A 157 -5.50 -5.96 9.69
C ALA A 157 -4.25 -5.16 10.13
N VAL A 158 -3.71 -5.45 11.31
CA VAL A 158 -2.52 -4.76 11.82
C VAL A 158 -1.30 -5.04 10.97
N ASN A 159 -1.07 -6.32 10.61
CA ASN A 159 0.06 -6.71 9.78
C ASN A 159 0.00 -6.06 8.40
N THR A 160 -1.17 -6.11 7.75
CA THR A 160 -1.38 -5.54 6.42
C THR A 160 -1.27 -4.02 6.44
N GLY A 161 -1.91 -3.34 7.39
CA GLY A 161 -1.88 -1.88 7.49
C GLY A 161 -0.46 -1.35 7.78
N THR A 162 0.27 -1.98 8.71
CA THR A 162 1.65 -1.58 9.02
C THR A 162 2.63 -1.91 7.89
N ALA A 163 2.47 -3.05 7.22
CA ALA A 163 3.28 -3.41 6.05
C ALA A 163 3.06 -2.42 4.89
N THR A 164 1.82 -2.00 4.67
CA THR A 164 1.44 -1.02 3.66
C THR A 164 2.16 0.31 3.88
N GLU A 165 2.06 0.86 5.09
CA GLU A 165 2.69 2.14 5.43
C GLU A 165 4.21 2.03 5.38
N SER A 166 4.79 0.96 5.94
CA SER A 166 6.24 0.71 5.90
C SER A 166 6.75 0.63 4.46
N THR A 167 6.08 -0.13 3.59
CA THR A 167 6.45 -0.26 2.17
C THR A 167 6.37 1.09 1.46
N THR A 168 5.31 1.86 1.70
CA THR A 168 5.13 3.18 1.11
C THR A 168 6.23 4.15 1.55
N ARG A 169 6.58 4.14 2.83
CA ARG A 169 7.63 4.98 3.39
C ARG A 169 9.02 4.58 2.87
N GLU A 170 9.30 3.28 2.83
CA GLU A 170 10.55 2.74 2.31
C GLU A 170 10.71 3.07 0.82
N LEU A 171 9.66 2.93 0.02
CA LEU A 171 9.67 3.29 -1.40
C LEU A 171 9.98 4.77 -1.60
N LYS A 172 9.35 5.66 -0.82
CA LYS A 172 9.66 7.10 -0.85
C LYS A 172 11.14 7.36 -0.50
N MET A 173 11.69 6.67 0.50
CA MET A 173 13.10 6.79 0.90
C MET A 173 14.04 6.29 -0.21
N VAL A 174 13.78 5.13 -0.78
CA VAL A 174 14.56 4.57 -1.90
C VAL A 174 14.55 5.53 -3.10
N MET A 175 13.38 6.05 -3.47
CA MET A 175 13.27 7.00 -4.57
C MET A 175 13.99 8.33 -4.29
N ALA A 176 13.93 8.81 -3.03
CA ALA A 176 14.64 10.03 -2.62
C ALA A 176 16.16 9.90 -2.70
N ILE A 177 16.72 8.70 -2.57
CA ILE A 177 18.14 8.41 -2.72
C ILE A 177 18.48 8.10 -4.20
N ALA A 178 17.65 7.28 -4.86
CA ALA A 178 17.91 6.81 -6.21
C ALA A 178 17.87 7.95 -7.25
N LEU A 179 16.91 8.86 -7.16
CA LEU A 179 16.79 9.96 -8.13
C LEU A 179 18.01 10.89 -8.16
N PRO A 180 18.53 11.39 -7.02
CA PRO A 180 19.77 12.18 -7.02
C PRO A 180 20.98 11.38 -7.49
N LEU A 181 21.07 10.09 -7.15
CA LEU A 181 22.16 9.22 -7.59
C LEU A 181 22.15 9.05 -9.12
N VAL A 182 20.98 8.75 -9.70
CA VAL A 182 20.80 8.66 -11.15
C VAL A 182 21.16 9.99 -11.83
N PHE A 183 20.70 11.11 -11.27
CA PHE A 183 21.03 12.44 -11.79
C PHE A 183 22.54 12.71 -11.75
N LEU A 184 23.21 12.33 -10.67
CA LEU A 184 24.67 12.46 -10.54
C LEU A 184 25.41 11.61 -11.59
N ILE A 185 25.00 10.35 -11.77
CA ILE A 185 25.59 9.46 -12.78
C ILE A 185 25.40 10.05 -14.18
N LEU A 186 24.21 10.54 -14.50
CA LEU A 186 23.95 11.20 -15.78
C LEU A 186 24.81 12.44 -15.96
N LEU A 187 25.00 13.25 -14.92
CA LEU A 187 25.88 14.43 -14.94
C LEU A 187 27.33 14.06 -15.24
N LEU A 188 27.85 12.97 -14.68
CA LEU A 188 29.23 12.51 -14.91
C LEU A 188 29.42 11.86 -16.29
N THR A 189 28.37 11.29 -16.86
CA THR A 189 28.44 10.58 -18.15
C THR A 189 28.08 11.44 -19.35
N THR A 190 27.46 12.62 -19.14
CA THR A 190 27.06 13.54 -20.21
C THR A 190 28.04 14.70 -20.36
N THR A 191 28.14 15.23 -21.57
CA THR A 191 29.00 16.39 -21.88
C THR A 191 28.28 17.74 -21.76
N SER A 192 26.94 17.71 -21.57
CA SER A 192 26.08 18.89 -21.50
C SER A 192 25.22 18.88 -20.24
N TRP A 193 25.15 19.97 -19.51
CA TRP A 193 24.33 20.16 -18.34
C TRP A 193 22.81 19.99 -18.58
N PHE A 194 22.39 20.19 -19.82
CA PHE A 194 20.98 20.11 -20.19
C PHE A 194 20.52 18.66 -20.43
N GLU A 195 21.43 17.77 -20.84
CA GLU A 195 21.11 16.36 -21.15
C GLU A 195 20.57 15.58 -19.94
N PRO A 196 21.18 15.65 -18.74
CA PRO A 196 20.64 14.98 -17.54
C PRO A 196 19.21 15.41 -17.20
N VAL A 197 18.91 16.71 -17.32
CA VAL A 197 17.57 17.24 -17.05
C VAL A 197 16.56 16.69 -18.05
N LEU A 198 16.91 16.61 -19.32
CA LEU A 198 16.07 16.04 -20.37
C LEU A 198 15.79 14.56 -20.12
N PHE A 199 16.80 13.79 -19.73
CA PHE A 199 16.64 12.37 -19.40
C PHE A 199 15.76 12.19 -18.16
N MET A 200 15.99 12.94 -17.09
CA MET A 200 15.14 12.90 -15.90
C MET A 200 13.68 13.23 -16.21
N ALA A 201 13.42 14.23 -17.06
CA ALA A 201 12.08 14.55 -17.51
C ALA A 201 11.45 13.37 -18.29
N THR A 202 12.21 12.72 -19.17
CA THR A 202 11.74 11.57 -19.95
C THR A 202 11.43 10.37 -19.04
N ILE A 203 12.31 10.09 -18.07
CA ILE A 203 12.09 9.04 -17.05
C ILE A 203 10.84 9.35 -16.23
N GLY A 204 10.68 10.60 -15.78
CA GLY A 204 9.51 11.04 -15.05
C GLY A 204 8.20 10.83 -15.85
N VAL A 205 8.20 11.18 -17.13
CA VAL A 205 7.06 10.90 -18.03
C VAL A 205 6.81 9.41 -18.14
N ALA A 206 7.83 8.58 -18.29
CA ALA A 206 7.68 7.13 -18.38
C ALA A 206 7.09 6.51 -17.09
N ILE A 207 7.52 6.97 -15.92
CA ILE A 207 6.96 6.54 -14.63
C ILE A 207 5.48 6.92 -14.54
N VAL A 208 5.12 8.16 -14.88
CA VAL A 208 3.74 8.64 -14.84
C VAL A 208 2.84 7.86 -15.79
N LEU A 209 3.33 7.57 -17.00
CA LEU A 209 2.60 6.74 -17.98
C LEU A 209 2.38 5.33 -17.43
N ASN A 210 3.40 4.70 -16.85
CA ASN A 210 3.30 3.39 -16.25
C ASN A 210 2.25 3.36 -15.12
N MET A 211 2.33 4.32 -14.20
CA MET A 211 1.35 4.42 -13.09
C MET A 211 -0.09 4.62 -13.58
N GLY A 212 -0.29 5.46 -14.60
CA GLY A 212 -1.63 5.74 -15.12
C GLY A 212 -2.22 4.58 -15.93
N THR A 213 -1.40 3.84 -16.68
CA THR A 213 -1.84 2.67 -17.46
C THR A 213 -2.22 1.48 -16.58
N ASN A 214 -1.76 1.43 -15.34
CA ASN A 214 -2.16 0.41 -14.37
C ASN A 214 -3.69 0.41 -14.12
N LEU A 215 -4.37 1.51 -14.35
CA LEU A 215 -5.84 1.57 -14.26
C LEU A 215 -6.53 0.56 -15.19
N ALA A 216 -5.92 0.20 -16.32
CA ALA A 216 -6.45 -0.79 -17.24
C ALA A 216 -6.51 -2.21 -16.65
N PHE A 217 -5.71 -2.48 -15.61
CA PHE A 217 -5.70 -3.75 -14.89
C PHE A 217 -6.66 -3.76 -13.68
N GLY A 218 -7.32 -2.63 -13.37
CA GLY A 218 -8.22 -2.46 -12.24
C GLY A 218 -7.44 -2.30 -10.94
N THR A 219 -7.26 -3.38 -10.19
CA THR A 219 -6.50 -3.42 -8.94
C THR A 219 -5.11 -4.01 -9.21
N ILE A 220 -4.08 -3.42 -8.63
CA ILE A 220 -2.70 -3.92 -8.73
C ILE A 220 -2.15 -4.26 -7.34
N SER A 221 -1.31 -5.29 -7.28
CA SER A 221 -0.60 -5.65 -6.04
C SER A 221 0.34 -4.53 -5.60
N PHE A 222 0.44 -4.32 -4.27
CA PHE A 222 1.41 -3.40 -3.69
C PHE A 222 2.86 -3.73 -4.11
N VAL A 223 3.19 -5.02 -4.26
CA VAL A 223 4.50 -5.46 -4.76
C VAL A 223 4.74 -4.98 -6.18
N THR A 224 3.75 -5.13 -7.07
CA THR A 224 3.82 -4.65 -8.45
C THR A 224 3.94 -3.13 -8.51
N ASN A 225 3.18 -2.42 -7.67
CA ASN A 225 3.23 -0.97 -7.58
C ASN A 225 4.61 -0.47 -7.13
N ALA A 226 5.18 -1.08 -6.09
CA ALA A 226 6.50 -0.74 -5.55
C ALA A 226 7.62 -1.10 -6.56
N ALA A 227 7.65 -2.34 -7.04
CA ALA A 227 8.66 -2.81 -7.97
C ALA A 227 8.60 -2.09 -9.32
N GLY A 228 7.39 -1.80 -9.83
CA GLY A 228 7.21 -1.16 -11.13
C GLY A 228 7.89 0.20 -11.25
N SER A 229 7.80 1.03 -10.23
CA SER A 229 8.43 2.36 -10.21
C SER A 229 9.96 2.28 -10.18
N VAL A 230 10.52 1.37 -9.38
CA VAL A 230 11.98 1.18 -9.26
C VAL A 230 12.55 0.57 -10.54
N LEU A 231 11.90 -0.47 -11.07
CA LEU A 231 12.32 -1.11 -12.32
C LEU A 231 12.22 -0.14 -13.51
N GLN A 232 11.17 0.67 -13.56
CA GLN A 232 11.02 1.68 -14.61
C GLN A 232 12.16 2.70 -14.57
N LEU A 233 12.57 3.14 -13.38
CA LEU A 233 13.71 4.04 -13.21
C LEU A 233 15.01 3.40 -13.73
N ALA A 234 15.31 2.17 -13.30
CA ALA A 234 16.53 1.45 -13.67
C ALA A 234 16.61 1.19 -15.19
N VAL A 235 15.54 0.62 -15.77
CA VAL A 235 15.50 0.30 -17.20
C VAL A 235 15.57 1.57 -18.07
N SER A 236 14.84 2.61 -17.68
CA SER A 236 14.85 3.87 -18.43
C SER A 236 16.22 4.56 -18.40
N MET A 237 16.96 4.44 -17.29
CA MET A 237 18.32 4.95 -17.18
C MET A 237 19.27 4.24 -18.16
N ASP A 238 19.23 2.90 -18.20
CA ASP A 238 20.11 2.11 -19.08
C ASP A 238 19.89 2.46 -20.56
N TYR A 239 18.61 2.51 -20.99
CA TYR A 239 18.28 2.92 -22.34
C TYR A 239 18.71 4.35 -22.67
N SER A 240 18.59 5.27 -21.71
CA SER A 240 18.99 6.67 -21.88
C SER A 240 20.50 6.79 -22.09
N ILE A 241 21.31 6.06 -21.34
CA ILE A 241 22.78 6.05 -21.46
C ILE A 241 23.20 5.48 -22.83
N ILE A 242 22.62 4.34 -23.24
CA ILE A 242 22.92 3.72 -24.54
C ILE A 242 22.56 4.67 -25.69
N LEU A 243 21.40 5.32 -25.62
CA LEU A 243 20.94 6.25 -26.64
C LEU A 243 21.87 7.46 -26.74
N LEU A 244 22.32 8.00 -25.61
CA LEU A 244 23.24 9.11 -25.52
C LEU A 244 24.58 8.77 -26.16
N HIS A 245 25.18 7.64 -25.81
CA HIS A 245 26.42 7.18 -26.39
C HIS A 245 26.32 6.99 -27.91
N SER A 246 25.24 6.41 -28.37
CA SER A 246 24.96 6.25 -29.80
C SER A 246 24.85 7.60 -30.52
N PHE A 247 24.09 8.53 -29.92
CA PHE A 247 23.93 9.89 -30.47
C PHE A 247 25.23 10.64 -30.54
N SER A 248 26.01 10.65 -29.45
CA SER A 248 27.34 11.34 -29.39
C SER A 248 28.29 10.77 -30.42
N ARG A 249 28.31 9.44 -30.60
CA ARG A 249 29.14 8.76 -31.60
C ARG A 249 28.75 9.15 -33.03
N PHE A 250 27.47 9.16 -33.36
CA PHE A 250 27.02 9.59 -34.70
C PHE A 250 27.25 11.07 -34.97
N ARG A 251 27.13 11.93 -33.95
CA ARG A 251 27.43 13.36 -34.06
C ARG A 251 28.93 13.64 -34.30
N ALA A 252 29.79 12.80 -33.70
CA ALA A 252 31.24 12.93 -33.90
C ALA A 252 31.73 12.39 -35.27
N SER A 253 30.95 11.53 -35.92
CA SER A 253 31.28 10.89 -37.20
C SER A 253 30.65 11.57 -38.43
N GLY A 254 29.83 12.59 -38.26
CA GLY A 254 29.14 13.31 -39.34
C GLY A 254 29.30 14.79 -39.25
#